data_c864baf34d8186492d512d73b9c4b326
#
_entry.id   c864baf34d8186492d512d73b9c4b326
#
_cell.length_a   1.000
_cell.length_b   1.000
_cell.length_c   1.000
_cell.angle_alpha   90.00
_cell.angle_beta   90.00
_cell.angle_gamma   90.00
#
_symmetry.space_group_name_H-M   'P 1'
#
loop_
_entity.id
_entity.type
_entity.pdbx_description
1 polymer ?
#
loop_
_entity_poly.entity_id
_entity_poly.type
_entity_poly.pdbx_seq_one_letter_code
_entity_poly.pdbx_strand_id
1 'polypeptide(L)'
;LESSEDKKIIAVMEAVKKVEEEKKDLESQLIHEKDKGKLLLEQKDEQIAYYRDLKTKMSTKMIGETLEQHCEIQFNQLRATAFRNAYFEKDNDSRSGSKGDYIYRETDENGVELISIMFEMKNEMDETATKHKNEDFYKELDKDRKQKNCEYAVLVSMLESDNELFNAGIVDVSYKYEKMYVVRPQCFIPV
;
A
#
# COMPACT_ATOMS: atom_id res chain seq x y z
N LEU A 1 6.64 -61.87 -45.83
CA LEU A 1 6.72 -60.44 -46.18
C LEU A 1 5.48 -59.70 -45.74
N GLU A 2 4.28 -60.20 -45.86
CA GLU A 2 3.02 -59.65 -45.40
C GLU A 2 3.03 -59.34 -43.87
N SER A 3 3.53 -60.26 -43.03
CA SER A 3 3.60 -60.16 -41.61
C SER A 3 4.52 -59.03 -41.11
N SER A 4 5.44 -58.49 -41.87
CA SER A 4 6.34 -57.38 -41.51
C SER A 4 5.71 -56.00 -41.82
N GLU A 5 4.92 -55.89 -42.85
CA GLU A 5 4.17 -54.71 -43.21
C GLU A 5 2.99 -54.48 -42.23
N ASP A 6 2.26 -55.52 -41.88
CA ASP A 6 1.17 -55.47 -40.90
C ASP A 6 1.67 -54.99 -39.53
N LYS A 7 2.83 -55.44 -39.07
CA LYS A 7 3.44 -54.98 -37.82
C LYS A 7 3.81 -53.49 -37.87
N LYS A 8 4.29 -52.99 -38.99
CA LYS A 8 4.58 -51.56 -39.14
C LYS A 8 3.31 -50.69 -39.11
N ILE A 9 2.26 -51.19 -39.79
CA ILE A 9 0.97 -50.48 -39.79
C ILE A 9 0.39 -50.39 -38.38
N ILE A 10 0.42 -51.48 -37.62
CA ILE A 10 -0.06 -51.50 -36.22
C ILE A 10 0.77 -50.54 -35.38
N ALA A 11 2.10 -50.56 -35.46
CA ALA A 11 2.96 -49.65 -34.69
C ALA A 11 2.72 -48.18 -35.02
N VAL A 12 2.47 -47.85 -36.29
CA VAL A 12 2.10 -46.48 -36.68
C VAL A 12 0.73 -46.08 -36.15
N MET A 13 -0.27 -46.99 -36.20
CA MET A 13 -1.59 -46.72 -35.63
C MET A 13 -1.54 -46.49 -34.13
N GLU A 14 -0.77 -47.29 -33.40
CA GLU A 14 -0.58 -47.09 -31.94
C GLU A 14 0.11 -45.76 -31.64
N ALA A 15 1.15 -45.39 -32.40
CA ALA A 15 1.83 -44.10 -32.25
C ALA A 15 0.91 -42.92 -32.56
N VAL A 16 0.12 -42.99 -33.61
CA VAL A 16 -0.87 -41.95 -33.95
C VAL A 16 -1.90 -41.80 -32.84
N LYS A 17 -2.46 -42.92 -32.38
CA LYS A 17 -3.43 -42.89 -31.28
C LYS A 17 -2.87 -42.23 -30.03
N LYS A 18 -1.63 -42.54 -29.63
CA LYS A 18 -0.95 -41.93 -28.48
C LYS A 18 -0.78 -40.42 -28.65
N VAL A 19 -0.36 -39.97 -29.83
CA VAL A 19 -0.22 -38.54 -30.13
C VAL A 19 -1.58 -37.82 -30.12
N GLU A 20 -2.64 -38.46 -30.61
CA GLU A 20 -4.00 -37.90 -30.55
C GLU A 20 -4.52 -37.77 -29.11
N GLU A 21 -4.23 -38.76 -28.25
CA GLU A 21 -4.55 -38.69 -26.81
C GLU A 21 -3.77 -37.55 -26.12
N GLU A 22 -2.45 -37.48 -26.33
CA GLU A 22 -1.60 -36.39 -25.79
C GLU A 22 -2.07 -35.03 -26.29
N LYS A 23 -2.43 -34.88 -27.54
CA LYS A 23 -2.97 -33.63 -28.11
C LYS A 23 -4.25 -33.22 -27.42
N LYS A 24 -5.18 -34.15 -27.18
CA LYS A 24 -6.46 -33.88 -26.50
C LYS A 24 -6.25 -33.45 -25.10
N ASP A 25 -5.30 -34.06 -24.36
CA ASP A 25 -4.95 -33.67 -23.00
C ASP A 25 -4.35 -32.26 -22.94
N LEU A 26 -3.43 -31.94 -23.86
CA LEU A 26 -2.86 -30.62 -23.99
C LEU A 26 -3.89 -29.54 -24.33
N GLU A 27 -4.82 -29.84 -25.23
CA GLU A 27 -5.93 -28.92 -25.56
C GLU A 27 -6.81 -28.66 -24.33
N SER A 28 -7.11 -29.68 -23.53
CA SER A 28 -7.86 -29.54 -22.29
C SER A 28 -7.12 -28.69 -21.26
N GLN A 29 -5.83 -28.92 -21.08
CA GLN A 29 -4.98 -28.12 -20.19
C GLN A 29 -4.91 -26.65 -20.65
N LEU A 30 -4.77 -26.41 -21.95
CA LEU A 30 -4.73 -25.07 -22.52
C LEU A 30 -6.04 -24.29 -22.26
N ILE A 31 -7.18 -24.96 -22.42
CA ILE A 31 -8.50 -24.36 -22.10
C ILE A 31 -8.56 -23.99 -20.62
N HIS A 32 -8.19 -24.92 -19.73
CA HIS A 32 -8.20 -24.69 -18.29
C HIS A 32 -7.29 -23.50 -17.88
N GLU A 33 -6.07 -23.44 -18.41
CA GLU A 33 -5.16 -22.32 -18.10
C GLU A 33 -5.65 -20.98 -18.67
N LYS A 34 -6.31 -20.98 -19.82
CA LYS A 34 -6.95 -19.78 -20.38
C LYS A 34 -8.10 -19.28 -19.50
N ASP A 35 -8.95 -20.19 -19.05
CA ASP A 35 -10.10 -19.83 -18.17
C ASP A 35 -9.61 -19.31 -16.83
N LYS A 36 -8.59 -19.94 -16.26
CA LYS A 36 -7.94 -19.48 -15.01
C LYS A 36 -7.27 -18.11 -15.19
N GLY A 37 -6.59 -17.89 -16.30
CA GLY A 37 -6.00 -16.60 -16.65
C GLY A 37 -7.05 -15.50 -16.79
N LYS A 38 -8.18 -15.80 -17.43
CA LYS A 38 -9.30 -14.87 -17.58
C LYS A 38 -9.90 -14.48 -16.23
N LEU A 39 -10.15 -15.45 -15.37
CA LEU A 39 -10.68 -15.20 -14.02
C LEU A 39 -9.72 -14.32 -13.19
N LEU A 40 -8.41 -14.58 -13.28
CA LEU A 40 -7.42 -13.77 -12.59
C LEU A 40 -7.39 -12.32 -13.10
N LEU A 41 -7.52 -12.11 -14.40
CA LEU A 41 -7.61 -10.77 -14.98
C LEU A 41 -8.86 -10.04 -14.52
N GLU A 42 -10.03 -10.69 -14.53
CA GLU A 42 -11.27 -10.11 -14.03
C GLU A 42 -11.14 -9.66 -12.56
N GLN A 43 -10.56 -10.50 -11.70
CA GLN A 43 -10.29 -10.15 -10.31
C GLN A 43 -9.35 -8.95 -10.16
N LYS A 44 -8.31 -8.88 -10.99
CA LYS A 44 -7.38 -7.74 -11.00
C LYS A 44 -8.06 -6.46 -11.48
N ASP A 45 -8.89 -6.53 -12.49
CA ASP A 45 -9.64 -5.37 -13.00
C ASP A 45 -10.63 -4.85 -11.96
N GLU A 46 -11.31 -5.73 -11.22
CA GLU A 46 -12.17 -5.35 -10.09
C GLU A 46 -11.38 -4.66 -8.98
N GLN A 47 -10.21 -5.17 -8.63
CA GLN A 47 -9.33 -4.54 -7.65
C GLN A 47 -8.88 -3.14 -8.11
N ILE A 48 -8.47 -3.01 -9.36
CA ILE A 48 -8.08 -1.72 -9.95
C ILE A 48 -9.25 -0.73 -9.92
N ALA A 49 -10.45 -1.17 -10.29
CA ALA A 49 -11.66 -0.35 -10.26
C ALA A 49 -11.98 0.12 -8.84
N TYR A 50 -11.88 -0.77 -7.84
CA TYR A 50 -12.07 -0.45 -6.44
C TYR A 50 -11.08 0.61 -5.95
N TYR A 51 -9.78 0.45 -6.23
CA TYR A 51 -8.76 1.42 -5.81
C TYR A 51 -8.90 2.77 -6.52
N ARG A 52 -9.30 2.78 -7.79
CA ARG A 52 -9.61 4.03 -8.52
C ARG A 52 -10.80 4.77 -7.92
N ASP A 53 -11.88 4.05 -7.59
CA ASP A 53 -13.05 4.63 -6.93
C ASP A 53 -12.69 5.20 -5.54
N LEU A 54 -11.90 4.46 -4.77
CA LEU A 54 -11.39 4.90 -3.47
C LEU A 54 -10.55 6.19 -3.61
N LYS A 55 -9.62 6.22 -4.56
CA LYS A 55 -8.80 7.40 -4.87
C LYS A 55 -9.67 8.60 -5.29
N THR A 56 -10.68 8.38 -6.12
CA THR A 56 -11.60 9.43 -6.58
C THR A 56 -12.43 9.99 -5.42
N LYS A 57 -12.97 9.13 -4.56
CA LYS A 57 -13.73 9.53 -3.38
C LYS A 57 -12.87 10.34 -2.40
N MET A 58 -11.64 9.94 -2.17
CA MET A 58 -10.70 10.70 -1.34
C MET A 58 -10.35 12.04 -1.96
N SER A 59 -10.00 12.07 -3.24
CA SER A 59 -9.72 13.31 -3.97
C SER A 59 -10.89 14.30 -3.92
N THR A 60 -12.11 13.80 -4.10
CA THR A 60 -13.33 14.63 -4.03
C THR A 60 -13.57 15.18 -2.62
N LYS A 61 -13.34 14.37 -1.58
CA LYS A 61 -13.47 14.81 -0.20
C LYS A 61 -12.40 15.84 0.19
N MET A 62 -11.20 15.72 -0.37
CA MET A 62 -10.08 16.63 -0.12
C MET A 62 -10.09 17.91 -0.98
N ILE A 63 -11.02 18.10 -1.91
CA ILE A 63 -11.12 19.35 -2.71
C ILE A 63 -11.36 20.60 -1.83
N GLY A 64 -11.85 20.44 -0.61
CA GLY A 64 -12.13 21.52 0.31
C GLY A 64 -11.28 21.54 1.59
N GLU A 65 -10.40 20.58 1.79
CA GLU A 65 -9.57 20.45 3.00
C GLU A 65 -8.14 19.99 2.67
N THR A 66 -7.17 20.45 3.43
CA THR A 66 -5.78 19.96 3.32
C THR A 66 -5.67 18.54 3.85
N LEU A 67 -4.58 17.83 3.50
CA LEU A 67 -4.31 16.49 4.04
C LEU A 67 -4.19 16.53 5.58
N GLU A 68 -3.57 17.57 6.12
CA GLU A 68 -3.48 17.83 7.55
C GLU A 68 -4.87 17.92 8.20
N GLN A 69 -5.75 18.76 7.66
CA GLN A 69 -7.13 18.90 8.16
C GLN A 69 -7.90 17.59 8.08
N HIS A 70 -7.72 16.83 6.98
CA HIS A 70 -8.34 15.53 6.83
C HIS A 70 -7.95 14.57 7.96
N CYS A 71 -6.66 14.44 8.25
CA CYS A 71 -6.16 13.59 9.31
C CYS A 71 -6.63 14.05 10.69
N GLU A 72 -6.65 15.36 10.94
CA GLU A 72 -7.14 15.94 12.19
C GLU A 72 -8.63 15.65 12.41
N ILE A 73 -9.45 15.81 11.38
CA ILE A 73 -10.89 15.49 11.43
C ILE A 73 -11.10 14.00 11.70
N GLN A 74 -10.37 13.11 11.01
CA GLN A 74 -10.46 11.65 11.20
C GLN A 74 -10.12 11.27 12.65
N PHE A 75 -9.04 11.82 13.19
CA PHE A 75 -8.65 11.57 14.59
C PHE A 75 -9.73 12.07 15.57
N ASN A 76 -10.18 13.31 15.42
CA ASN A 76 -11.14 13.91 16.32
C ASN A 76 -12.50 13.20 16.34
N GLN A 77 -12.92 12.58 15.21
CA GLN A 77 -14.14 11.76 15.18
C GLN A 77 -14.05 10.52 16.08
N LEU A 78 -12.85 9.98 16.26
CA LEU A 78 -12.62 8.76 17.06
C LEU A 78 -12.06 9.04 18.44
N ARG A 79 -11.63 10.28 18.73
CA ARG A 79 -10.95 10.66 19.97
C ARG A 79 -11.73 10.25 21.22
N ALA A 80 -13.03 10.48 21.25
CA ALA A 80 -13.86 10.18 22.41
C ALA A 80 -14.08 8.68 22.66
N THR A 81 -13.92 7.86 21.64
CA THR A 81 -14.22 6.41 21.71
C THR A 81 -12.96 5.55 21.73
N ALA A 82 -12.02 5.78 20.80
CA ALA A 82 -10.85 4.94 20.61
C ALA A 82 -9.57 5.54 21.24
N PHE A 83 -9.46 6.89 21.35
CA PHE A 83 -8.21 7.57 21.70
C PHE A 83 -8.39 8.51 22.92
N ARG A 84 -9.02 8.02 23.99
CA ARG A 84 -9.40 8.86 25.14
C ARG A 84 -8.22 9.50 25.87
N ASN A 85 -7.09 8.80 25.94
CA ASN A 85 -5.87 9.25 26.62
C ASN A 85 -4.78 9.65 25.61
N ALA A 86 -5.17 9.97 24.37
CA ALA A 86 -4.25 10.34 23.33
C ALA A 86 -4.25 11.84 23.07
N TYR A 87 -3.05 12.34 22.83
CA TYR A 87 -2.75 13.68 22.36
C TYR A 87 -2.46 13.60 20.87
N PHE A 88 -3.11 14.41 20.07
CA PHE A 88 -2.81 14.58 18.64
C PHE A 88 -2.96 16.06 18.30
N GLU A 89 -1.85 16.75 18.17
CA GLU A 89 -1.83 18.19 17.92
C GLU A 89 -0.72 18.58 16.95
N LYS A 90 -0.93 19.70 16.29
CA LYS A 90 0.05 20.29 15.40
C LYS A 90 1.31 20.66 16.16
N ASP A 91 2.48 20.32 15.60
CA ASP A 91 3.76 20.74 16.15
C ASP A 91 3.97 22.25 15.93
N ASN A 92 3.71 23.04 16.95
CA ASN A 92 3.87 24.48 16.91
C ASN A 92 5.24 24.97 17.47
N ASP A 93 6.09 24.05 17.92
CA ASP A 93 7.39 24.37 18.49
C ASP A 93 8.51 24.32 17.47
N SER A 94 8.82 25.47 16.88
CA SER A 94 9.92 25.64 15.92
C SER A 94 11.25 26.11 16.54
N ARG A 95 11.35 26.16 17.89
CA ARG A 95 12.54 26.69 18.59
C ARG A 95 13.82 25.90 18.30
N SER A 96 13.69 24.62 17.94
CA SER A 96 14.81 23.75 17.59
C SER A 96 15.15 23.75 16.09
N GLY A 97 14.44 24.53 15.27
CA GLY A 97 14.62 24.54 13.82
C GLY A 97 14.12 23.27 13.09
N SER A 98 13.32 22.48 13.78
CA SER A 98 12.70 21.24 13.30
C SER A 98 11.22 21.30 13.63
N LYS A 99 10.37 21.05 12.63
CA LYS A 99 8.93 21.18 12.75
C LYS A 99 8.26 20.16 11.85
N GLY A 100 7.79 19.06 12.45
CA GLY A 100 6.86 18.17 11.79
C GLY A 100 5.44 18.75 11.75
N ASP A 101 4.50 18.05 11.13
CA ASP A 101 3.13 18.52 11.04
C ASP A 101 2.35 18.25 12.33
N TYR A 102 2.36 16.99 12.82
CA TYR A 102 1.61 16.59 14.02
C TYR A 102 2.39 15.62 14.90
N ILE A 103 2.09 15.69 16.21
CA ILE A 103 2.60 14.75 17.21
C ILE A 103 1.42 14.00 17.82
N TYR A 104 1.51 12.66 17.82
CA TYR A 104 0.63 11.79 18.58
C TYR A 104 1.37 11.23 19.79
N ARG A 105 0.70 11.25 20.94
CA ARG A 105 1.16 10.59 22.17
C ARG A 105 -0.01 9.95 22.87
N GLU A 106 0.14 8.72 23.30
CA GLU A 106 -0.84 8.03 24.11
C GLU A 106 -0.21 7.60 25.41
N THR A 107 -0.95 7.77 26.51
CA THR A 107 -0.54 7.40 27.85
C THR A 107 -1.52 6.42 28.47
N ASP A 108 -1.03 5.60 29.40
CA ASP A 108 -1.89 4.80 30.26
C ASP A 108 -2.63 5.66 31.30
N GLU A 109 -3.45 5.02 32.14
CA GLU A 109 -4.19 5.68 33.22
C GLU A 109 -3.27 6.30 34.29
N ASN A 110 -2.00 5.89 34.37
CA ASN A 110 -1.00 6.39 35.30
C ASN A 110 -0.15 7.53 34.71
N GLY A 111 -0.40 7.88 33.42
CA GLY A 111 0.36 8.90 32.70
C GLY A 111 1.69 8.40 32.12
N VAL A 112 1.90 7.08 32.07
CA VAL A 112 3.07 6.49 31.40
C VAL A 112 2.83 6.47 29.91
N GLU A 113 3.77 7.02 29.12
CA GLU A 113 3.70 7.02 27.66
C GLU A 113 3.76 5.59 27.12
N LEU A 114 2.73 5.20 26.37
CA LEU A 114 2.62 3.91 25.71
C LEU A 114 3.22 3.93 24.30
N ILE A 115 2.96 5.02 23.58
CA ILE A 115 3.42 5.22 22.21
C ILE A 115 3.52 6.71 21.89
N SER A 116 4.50 7.07 21.07
CA SER A 116 4.63 8.41 20.51
C SER A 116 5.03 8.36 19.04
N ILE A 117 4.35 9.17 18.22
CA ILE A 117 4.52 9.17 16.77
C ILE A 117 4.68 10.61 16.28
N MET A 118 5.70 10.84 15.48
CA MET A 118 5.86 12.06 14.70
C MET A 118 5.24 11.84 13.31
N PHE A 119 4.30 12.69 12.95
CA PHE A 119 3.65 12.68 11.63
C PHE A 119 4.14 13.82 10.76
N GLU A 120 4.38 13.50 9.51
CA GLU A 120 4.57 14.44 8.41
C GLU A 120 3.56 14.12 7.30
N MET A 121 2.97 15.13 6.68
CA MET A 121 1.89 14.99 5.70
C MET A 121 2.26 15.62 4.38
N LYS A 122 2.26 14.84 3.30
CA LYS A 122 2.65 15.32 1.96
C LYS A 122 1.56 15.04 0.93
N ASN A 123 1.08 16.14 0.32
CA ASN A 123 0.11 16.11 -0.76
C ASN A 123 0.79 16.35 -2.10
N GLU A 124 0.33 15.71 -3.18
CA GLU A 124 0.79 15.97 -4.56
C GLU A 124 0.53 17.41 -5.02
N MET A 125 -0.48 18.09 -4.45
CA MET A 125 -0.86 19.45 -4.85
C MET A 125 0.03 20.56 -4.27
N ASP A 126 0.82 20.26 -3.25
CA ASP A 126 1.70 21.24 -2.61
C ASP A 126 2.98 21.49 -3.40
N GLU A 127 3.09 20.93 -4.63
CA GLU A 127 4.34 20.90 -5.38
C GLU A 127 4.43 21.89 -6.54
N THR A 128 5.49 22.68 -6.46
CA THR A 128 6.08 23.41 -7.59
C THR A 128 6.94 22.44 -8.45
N ALA A 129 6.69 22.39 -9.74
CA ALA A 129 7.52 21.91 -10.87
C ALA A 129 8.43 20.67 -10.75
N THR A 130 8.78 20.15 -9.57
CA THR A 130 9.62 18.97 -9.37
C THR A 130 8.85 17.90 -8.60
N LYS A 131 8.69 16.71 -9.21
CA LYS A 131 8.06 15.57 -8.52
C LYS A 131 8.97 15.09 -7.39
N HIS A 132 8.60 15.37 -6.14
CA HIS A 132 9.25 14.79 -4.98
C HIS A 132 8.86 13.33 -4.78
N LYS A 133 9.77 12.57 -4.17
CA LYS A 133 9.54 11.19 -3.74
C LYS A 133 9.38 11.14 -2.23
N ASN A 134 8.70 10.11 -1.74
CA ASN A 134 8.58 9.87 -0.30
C ASN A 134 9.94 9.87 0.40
N GLU A 135 10.94 9.30 -0.25
CA GLU A 135 12.31 9.20 0.29
C GLU A 135 12.97 10.54 0.60
N ASP A 136 12.61 11.61 -0.11
CA ASP A 136 13.17 12.94 0.07
C ASP A 136 12.88 13.52 1.47
N PHE A 137 11.80 13.06 2.09
CA PHE A 137 11.33 13.53 3.41
C PHE A 137 11.82 12.69 4.59
N TYR A 138 12.33 11.48 4.38
CA TYR A 138 12.67 10.56 5.48
C TYR A 138 13.72 11.12 6.42
N LYS A 139 14.75 11.78 5.89
CA LYS A 139 15.87 12.33 6.69
C LYS A 139 15.39 13.41 7.64
N GLU A 140 14.53 14.29 7.18
CA GLU A 140 13.99 15.39 7.98
C GLU A 140 13.03 14.86 9.01
N LEU A 141 12.10 14.00 8.63
CA LEU A 141 11.14 13.36 9.52
C LEU A 141 11.83 12.55 10.63
N ASP A 142 12.92 11.82 10.35
CA ASP A 142 13.69 11.11 11.39
C ASP A 142 14.38 12.07 12.35
N LYS A 143 14.89 13.21 11.85
CA LYS A 143 15.46 14.27 12.68
C LYS A 143 14.41 14.84 13.61
N ASP A 144 13.21 15.15 13.10
CA ASP A 144 12.09 15.72 13.87
C ASP A 144 11.61 14.73 14.93
N ARG A 145 11.43 13.44 14.56
CA ARG A 145 11.12 12.35 15.47
C ARG A 145 12.08 12.32 16.68
N LYS A 146 13.38 12.37 16.42
CA LYS A 146 14.42 12.32 17.47
C LYS A 146 14.42 13.56 18.34
N GLN A 147 14.25 14.74 17.74
CA GLN A 147 14.22 16.00 18.49
C GLN A 147 13.00 16.13 19.41
N LYS A 148 11.86 15.59 18.97
CA LYS A 148 10.63 15.59 19.76
C LYS A 148 10.50 14.35 20.66
N ASN A 149 11.52 13.49 20.71
CA ASN A 149 11.52 12.23 21.47
C ASN A 149 10.32 11.34 21.16
N CYS A 150 9.93 11.27 19.89
CA CYS A 150 8.90 10.33 19.43
C CYS A 150 9.53 8.97 19.10
N GLU A 151 8.81 7.90 19.43
CA GLU A 151 9.25 6.53 19.17
C GLU A 151 9.19 6.18 17.69
N TYR A 152 8.11 6.55 17.03
CA TYR A 152 7.83 6.25 15.62
C TYR A 152 7.81 7.52 14.76
N ALA A 153 8.04 7.32 13.47
CA ALA A 153 7.87 8.34 12.43
C ALA A 153 6.91 7.81 11.36
N VAL A 154 5.93 8.60 10.99
CA VAL A 154 4.93 8.23 9.97
C VAL A 154 4.80 9.36 8.96
N LEU A 155 5.11 9.04 7.70
CA LEU A 155 4.86 9.90 6.56
C LEU A 155 3.49 9.55 5.96
N VAL A 156 2.50 10.41 6.15
CA VAL A 156 1.20 10.30 5.48
C VAL A 156 1.33 10.94 4.10
N SER A 157 1.27 10.16 3.05
CA SER A 157 1.67 10.63 1.72
C SER A 157 0.68 10.27 0.62
N MET A 158 0.41 11.26 -0.23
CA MET A 158 -0.24 11.09 -1.53
C MET A 158 0.77 11.06 -2.69
N LEU A 159 2.06 11.26 -2.42
CA LEU A 159 3.11 11.23 -3.43
C LEU A 159 3.26 9.83 -4.04
N GLU A 160 3.88 9.75 -5.21
CA GLU A 160 4.15 8.50 -5.92
C GLU A 160 2.89 7.62 -6.06
N SER A 161 1.80 8.23 -6.49
CA SER A 161 0.49 7.56 -6.66
C SER A 161 0.53 6.39 -7.66
N ASP A 162 1.52 6.35 -8.54
CA ASP A 162 1.73 5.29 -9.53
C ASP A 162 2.60 4.13 -9.00
N ASN A 163 3.16 4.27 -7.79
CA ASN A 163 4.02 3.25 -7.20
C ASN A 163 3.19 2.21 -6.43
N GLU A 164 3.16 0.98 -6.95
CA GLU A 164 2.40 -0.14 -6.36
C GLU A 164 2.79 -0.44 -4.91
N LEU A 165 4.06 -0.26 -4.54
CA LEU A 165 4.54 -0.48 -3.18
C LEU A 165 3.77 0.39 -2.18
N PHE A 166 3.68 1.70 -2.44
CA PHE A 166 2.98 2.61 -1.55
C PHE A 166 1.45 2.47 -1.65
N ASN A 167 0.93 1.93 -2.74
CA ASN A 167 -0.50 1.67 -2.90
C ASN A 167 -0.98 0.47 -2.07
N ALA A 168 -0.08 -0.30 -1.46
CA ALA A 168 -0.41 -1.30 -0.43
C ALA A 168 -1.02 -0.67 0.84
N GLY A 169 -0.85 0.63 1.02
CA GLY A 169 -1.48 1.41 2.10
C GLY A 169 -0.53 1.72 3.25
N ILE A 170 0.12 0.74 3.86
CA ILE A 170 1.12 0.89 4.92
C ILE A 170 2.41 0.22 4.45
N VAL A 171 3.51 0.96 4.44
CA VAL A 171 4.83 0.48 4.01
C VAL A 171 5.84 0.73 5.11
N ASP A 172 6.47 -0.34 5.58
CA ASP A 172 7.59 -0.26 6.51
C ASP A 172 8.87 0.13 5.77
N VAL A 173 9.46 1.26 6.13
CA VAL A 173 10.73 1.76 5.61
C VAL A 173 11.83 1.78 6.68
N SER A 174 11.65 1.00 7.76
CA SER A 174 12.59 0.92 8.89
C SER A 174 13.97 0.40 8.50
N TYR A 175 14.11 -0.19 7.33
CA TYR A 175 15.40 -0.57 6.74
C TYR A 175 16.28 0.65 6.39
N LYS A 176 15.69 1.84 6.22
CA LYS A 176 16.40 3.11 5.97
C LYS A 176 16.49 3.97 7.23
N TYR A 177 15.39 4.13 7.94
CA TYR A 177 15.28 4.92 9.16
C TYR A 177 14.44 4.15 10.18
N GLU A 178 15.02 3.82 11.32
CA GLU A 178 14.42 3.00 12.36
C GLU A 178 13.00 3.49 12.75
N LYS A 179 12.05 2.56 12.85
CA LYS A 179 10.67 2.82 13.27
C LYS A 179 9.94 3.86 12.38
N MET A 180 10.19 3.80 11.06
CA MET A 180 9.59 4.71 10.10
C MET A 180 8.67 3.98 9.14
N TYR A 181 7.50 4.59 8.89
CA TYR A 181 6.46 4.07 8.01
C TYR A 181 5.98 5.13 7.02
N VAL A 182 5.63 4.71 5.81
CA VAL A 182 4.90 5.52 4.84
C VAL A 182 3.50 4.97 4.73
N VAL A 183 2.50 5.82 4.92
CA VAL A 183 1.11 5.40 4.89
C VAL A 183 0.28 6.23 3.92
N ARG A 184 -0.69 5.61 3.30
CA ARG A 184 -1.71 6.33 2.53
C ARG A 184 -2.74 6.95 3.49
N PRO A 185 -3.36 8.10 3.13
CA PRO A 185 -4.31 8.78 4.01
C PRO A 185 -5.46 7.89 4.53
N GLN A 186 -5.93 6.94 3.71
CA GLN A 186 -6.95 5.97 4.13
C GLN A 186 -6.49 5.00 5.22
N CYS A 187 -5.19 4.87 5.41
CA CYS A 187 -4.56 4.01 6.42
C CYS A 187 -4.03 4.81 7.62
N PHE A 188 -4.36 6.11 7.72
CA PHE A 188 -3.91 6.98 8.81
C PHE A 188 -4.38 6.50 10.19
N ILE A 189 -5.63 6.09 10.31
CA ILE A 189 -6.18 5.60 11.59
C ILE A 189 -5.69 4.18 11.95
N PRO A 190 -5.58 3.22 10.98
CA PRO A 190 -5.10 1.87 11.29
C PRO A 190 -3.60 1.74 11.59
N VAL A 191 -2.80 2.76 11.31
CA VAL A 191 -1.35 2.75 11.61
C VAL A 191 -1.02 2.96 13.12
#